data_267e99fd02fa60678ebfd2c987d3250b
#
_entry.id   267e99fd02fa60678ebfd2c987d3250b
#
_cell.length_a   1.000
_cell.length_b   1.000
_cell.length_c   1.000
_cell.angle_alpha   90.00
_cell.angle_beta   90.00
_cell.angle_gamma   90.00
#
_symmetry.space_group_name_H-M   'P 1'
#
loop_
_entity.id
_entity.type
_entity.pdbx_description
1 polymer ?
#
loop_
_entity_poly.entity_id
_entity_poly.type
_entity_poly.pdbx_seq_one_letter_code
_entity_poly.pdbx_strand_id
1 'polypeptide(L)'
;MIFSQSESTILTDKIRPNWTTSDSIIYLNIPDRPANALTGSAFVNQVKNLSIINREIAVVNEILSGNVPSFSRKLKAITINQSISGNSYTLIFYTLCDYMAIGSDQDYFYIPMTPSTAQFLADNLNCILPTKKMVDIIYNNAEFKLQPQPIPPSDTMTTVPVFWQHTGLVKQQFNQLGFDRSANNIVGGTKKDIIISNKIYSLDRNYERVVIYGWHLGVNNPIQPVYNGHIAMYADYSHGVRLISNLAFLNGDSVQVEDILTQQSLWILLSNEGIIPQPYYPDSNYLTSLDDHFENAPIDFQLRQNYPNPFNPTTTINYKLSKKALVELSVFNMLGQKLVTLVSGEQSAGNYDINWDAQSYASGIYIYKLKADHFEQSRKMILLR
;
A
#
# COMPACT_ATOMS: atom_id res chain seq x y z
N MET A 1 -20.13 -48.57 17.63
CA MET A 1 -18.77 -48.01 17.65
C MET A 1 -18.87 -46.67 16.88
N ILE A 2 -18.91 -45.63 17.65
CA ILE A 2 -19.09 -44.22 17.17
C ILE A 2 -17.70 -43.69 16.91
N PHE A 3 -17.36 -43.36 15.66
CA PHE A 3 -16.17 -42.56 15.38
C PHE A 3 -16.59 -41.12 15.22
N SER A 4 -16.05 -40.30 16.10
CA SER A 4 -16.22 -38.86 16.18
C SER A 4 -15.59 -38.15 14.96
N GLN A 5 -16.39 -37.39 14.25
CA GLN A 5 -15.90 -36.26 13.47
C GLN A 5 -15.55 -35.16 14.45
N SER A 6 -14.31 -34.77 14.53
CA SER A 6 -13.88 -33.57 15.23
C SER A 6 -12.70 -32.94 14.50
N GLU A 7 -12.83 -31.62 14.33
CA GLU A 7 -11.78 -30.62 14.14
C GLU A 7 -11.15 -30.43 12.76
N SER A 8 -11.92 -29.86 11.84
CA SER A 8 -11.33 -29.03 10.76
C SER A 8 -12.18 -27.81 10.39
N THR A 9 -12.96 -27.28 11.33
CA THR A 9 -13.89 -26.16 11.08
C THR A 9 -13.71 -25.04 12.11
N ILE A 10 -12.47 -24.61 12.39
CA ILE A 10 -12.24 -23.49 13.32
C ILE A 10 -11.10 -22.61 12.79
N LEU A 11 -11.25 -21.97 11.65
CA LEU A 11 -10.42 -20.81 11.29
C LEU A 11 -11.05 -19.88 10.22
N THR A 12 -12.18 -20.24 9.62
CA THR A 12 -12.86 -19.40 8.63
C THR A 12 -13.99 -18.55 9.18
N ASP A 13 -14.46 -18.77 10.40
CA ASP A 13 -15.62 -18.07 10.97
C ASP A 13 -15.29 -16.88 11.89
N LYS A 14 -14.01 -16.54 12.08
CA LYS A 14 -13.62 -15.41 12.95
C LYS A 14 -13.43 -14.07 12.27
N ILE A 15 -13.60 -13.97 10.95
CA ILE A 15 -13.50 -12.69 10.21
C ILE A 15 -14.72 -12.54 9.29
N ARG A 16 -15.92 -12.63 9.85
CA ARG A 16 -17.10 -11.96 9.34
C ARG A 16 -17.55 -10.96 10.38
N PRO A 17 -17.03 -9.75 10.40
CA PRO A 17 -17.68 -8.68 11.10
C PRO A 17 -19.04 -8.45 10.42
N ASN A 18 -20.09 -8.24 11.19
CA ASN A 18 -21.37 -7.71 10.68
C ASN A 18 -21.16 -6.26 10.24
N TRP A 19 -20.51 -6.06 9.07
CA TRP A 19 -20.18 -4.75 8.52
C TRP A 19 -21.38 -4.19 7.76
N THR A 20 -22.22 -3.46 8.47
CA THR A 20 -23.35 -2.73 7.86
C THR A 20 -23.24 -1.21 8.03
N THR A 21 -22.09 -0.66 8.47
CA THR A 21 -21.95 0.80 8.65
C THR A 21 -20.65 1.33 8.02
N SER A 22 -20.77 2.49 7.39
CA SER A 22 -19.68 3.31 6.83
C SER A 22 -18.62 3.79 7.84
N ASP A 23 -18.75 3.44 9.11
CA ASP A 23 -17.93 3.94 10.22
C ASP A 23 -16.89 2.93 10.71
N SER A 24 -16.68 1.84 9.98
CA SER A 24 -15.71 0.82 10.35
C SER A 24 -14.28 1.34 10.23
N ILE A 25 -13.52 1.18 11.32
CA ILE A 25 -12.09 1.48 11.37
C ILE A 25 -11.34 0.20 11.62
N ILE A 26 -10.29 0.00 10.83
CA ILE A 26 -9.26 -1.00 11.10
C ILE A 26 -7.95 -0.30 11.42
N TYR A 27 -7.00 -1.02 11.99
CA TYR A 27 -5.71 -0.47 12.38
C TYR A 27 -4.60 -1.13 11.58
N LEU A 28 -3.58 -0.33 11.26
CA LEU A 28 -2.33 -0.89 10.74
C LEU A 28 -1.75 -1.88 11.76
N ASN A 29 -1.22 -2.98 11.24
CA ASN A 29 -0.52 -3.98 12.07
C ASN A 29 0.91 -3.51 12.38
N ILE A 30 1.01 -2.54 13.29
CA ILE A 30 2.28 -2.00 13.80
C ILE A 30 2.25 -2.05 15.33
N PRO A 31 3.41 -2.20 16.01
CA PRO A 31 3.50 -2.17 17.47
C PRO A 31 2.91 -0.89 18.07
N ASP A 32 2.49 -0.94 19.32
CA ASP A 32 2.15 0.27 20.05
C ASP A 32 3.35 1.22 20.10
N ARG A 33 3.07 2.54 20.14
CA ARG A 33 4.13 3.52 20.21
C ARG A 33 4.96 3.34 21.49
N PRO A 34 6.29 3.09 21.38
CA PRO A 34 7.13 2.93 22.57
C PRO A 34 7.11 4.18 23.45
N ALA A 35 7.12 4.00 24.76
CA ALA A 35 7.08 5.12 25.72
C ALA A 35 8.26 6.10 25.58
N ASN A 36 9.41 5.60 25.16
CA ASN A 36 10.65 6.36 24.93
C ASN A 36 10.86 6.75 23.46
N ALA A 37 9.87 6.55 22.59
CA ALA A 37 10.00 6.89 21.18
C ALA A 37 10.15 8.41 20.99
N LEU A 38 10.88 8.80 19.95
CA LEU A 38 11.12 10.20 19.61
C LEU A 38 9.83 10.96 19.34
N THR A 39 9.76 12.21 19.76
CA THR A 39 8.74 13.13 19.27
C THR A 39 9.05 13.54 17.84
N GLY A 40 8.07 14.13 17.14
CA GLY A 40 8.29 14.60 15.77
C GLY A 40 9.43 15.61 15.66
N SER A 41 9.50 16.58 16.59
CA SER A 41 10.59 17.58 16.63
C SER A 41 11.94 16.97 16.95
N ALA A 42 12.00 15.97 17.85
CA ALA A 42 13.23 15.26 18.17
C ALA A 42 13.73 14.45 16.96
N PHE A 43 12.82 13.76 16.24
CA PHE A 43 13.16 13.04 15.01
C PHE A 43 13.69 13.98 13.92
N VAL A 44 13.04 15.13 13.70
CA VAL A 44 13.54 16.17 12.78
C VAL A 44 14.98 16.53 13.08
N ASN A 45 15.33 16.78 14.36
CA ASN A 45 16.69 17.11 14.77
C ASN A 45 17.68 15.98 14.50
N GLN A 46 17.25 14.72 14.63
CA GLN A 46 18.09 13.56 14.34
C GLN A 46 18.40 13.43 12.86
N VAL A 47 17.40 13.67 11.96
CA VAL A 47 17.54 13.33 10.54
C VAL A 47 17.86 14.51 9.63
N LYS A 48 17.83 15.75 10.11
CA LYS A 48 17.95 16.97 9.27
C LYS A 48 19.25 17.07 8.48
N ASN A 49 20.33 16.43 8.94
CA ASN A 49 21.64 16.45 8.29
C ASN A 49 22.02 15.09 7.67
N LEU A 50 21.13 14.10 7.68
CA LEU A 50 21.41 12.80 7.09
C LEU A 50 21.34 12.87 5.56
N SER A 51 22.07 11.96 4.90
CA SER A 51 21.83 11.68 3.48
C SER A 51 20.40 11.20 3.25
N ILE A 52 19.90 11.29 2.02
CA ILE A 52 18.55 10.81 1.67
C ILE A 52 18.40 9.35 2.11
N ILE A 53 19.34 8.48 1.77
CA ILE A 53 19.28 7.04 2.09
C ILE A 53 19.18 6.83 3.62
N ASN A 54 20.06 7.44 4.40
CA ASN A 54 20.05 7.27 5.85
C ASN A 54 18.78 7.86 6.50
N ARG A 55 18.22 8.92 5.91
CA ARG A 55 16.93 9.47 6.32
C ARG A 55 15.80 8.48 6.07
N GLU A 56 15.72 7.91 4.86
CA GLU A 56 14.70 6.94 4.49
C GLU A 56 14.76 5.68 5.39
N ILE A 57 15.97 5.19 5.69
CA ILE A 57 16.19 4.09 6.65
C ILE A 57 15.66 4.47 8.04
N ALA A 58 15.97 5.67 8.54
CA ALA A 58 15.48 6.13 9.83
C ALA A 58 13.95 6.25 9.85
N VAL A 59 13.33 6.70 8.75
CA VAL A 59 11.87 6.78 8.59
C VAL A 59 11.22 5.40 8.69
N VAL A 60 11.75 4.41 7.99
CA VAL A 60 11.25 3.02 8.04
C VAL A 60 11.33 2.48 9.47
N ASN A 61 12.48 2.66 10.14
CA ASN A 61 12.68 2.17 11.51
C ASN A 61 11.65 2.77 12.49
N GLU A 62 11.41 4.07 12.44
CA GLU A 62 10.45 4.72 13.32
C GLU A 62 9.02 4.27 13.06
N ILE A 63 8.62 4.16 11.80
CA ILE A 63 7.25 3.75 11.46
C ILE A 63 7.00 2.29 11.86
N LEU A 64 7.89 1.37 11.48
CA LEU A 64 7.72 -0.06 11.78
C LEU A 64 7.89 -0.39 13.27
N SER A 65 8.65 0.41 14.03
CA SER A 65 8.69 0.30 15.50
C SER A 65 7.46 0.88 16.19
N GLY A 66 6.52 1.45 15.43
CA GLY A 66 5.28 2.01 15.95
C GLY A 66 5.37 3.48 16.40
N ASN A 67 6.46 4.20 16.12
CA ASN A 67 6.56 5.63 16.46
C ASN A 67 5.75 6.51 15.50
N VAL A 68 4.44 6.31 15.48
CA VAL A 68 3.50 7.10 14.68
C VAL A 68 2.34 7.61 15.53
N PRO A 69 1.77 8.78 15.20
CA PRO A 69 0.59 9.29 15.89
C PRO A 69 -0.64 8.41 15.64
N SER A 70 -1.65 8.52 16.48
CA SER A 70 -2.86 7.68 16.42
C SER A 70 -3.60 7.77 15.09
N PHE A 71 -3.63 8.93 14.45
CA PHE A 71 -4.28 9.12 13.15
C PHE A 71 -3.54 8.43 11.98
N SER A 72 -2.23 8.18 12.09
CA SER A 72 -1.45 7.41 11.10
C SER A 72 -1.52 5.89 11.32
N ARG A 73 -2.33 5.43 12.27
CA ARG A 73 -2.61 4.00 12.54
C ARG A 73 -3.98 3.55 12.06
N LYS A 74 -4.89 4.50 11.87
CA LYS A 74 -6.31 4.25 11.62
C LYS A 74 -6.61 4.28 10.13
N LEU A 75 -7.20 3.21 9.64
CA LEU A 75 -7.74 3.14 8.29
C LEU A 75 -9.27 3.17 8.37
N LYS A 76 -9.88 4.15 7.73
CA LYS A 76 -11.34 4.34 7.68
C LYS A 76 -11.90 3.78 6.39
N ALA A 77 -13.08 3.15 6.49
CA ALA A 77 -13.80 2.60 5.35
C ALA A 77 -14.35 3.71 4.44
N ILE A 78 -14.24 3.50 3.14
CA ILE A 78 -14.93 4.26 2.11
C ILE A 78 -15.73 3.29 1.24
N THR A 79 -17.01 3.58 1.04
CA THR A 79 -17.90 2.77 0.21
C THR A 79 -18.09 3.42 -1.15
N ILE A 80 -17.91 2.63 -2.21
CA ILE A 80 -18.19 2.99 -3.61
C ILE A 80 -19.34 2.12 -4.10
N ASN A 81 -20.39 2.74 -4.65
CA ASN A 81 -21.44 2.07 -5.39
C ASN A 81 -21.32 2.46 -6.86
N GLN A 82 -21.08 1.49 -7.75
CA GLN A 82 -20.87 1.74 -9.17
C GLN A 82 -21.48 0.60 -10.01
N SER A 83 -22.16 0.98 -11.11
CA SER A 83 -22.60 0.00 -12.12
C SER A 83 -21.55 -0.15 -13.22
N ILE A 84 -21.23 -1.40 -13.59
CA ILE A 84 -20.31 -1.73 -14.67
C ILE A 84 -21.04 -2.72 -15.58
N SER A 85 -21.25 -2.37 -16.84
CA SER A 85 -21.90 -3.22 -17.84
C SER A 85 -23.24 -3.82 -17.37
N GLY A 86 -24.04 -3.02 -16.64
CA GLY A 86 -25.36 -3.42 -16.13
C GLY A 86 -25.34 -4.16 -14.77
N ASN A 87 -24.18 -4.52 -14.25
CA ASN A 87 -24.04 -5.14 -12.93
C ASN A 87 -23.72 -4.06 -11.87
N SER A 88 -24.38 -4.13 -10.72
CA SER A 88 -24.12 -3.23 -9.59
C SER A 88 -23.02 -3.81 -8.70
N TYR A 89 -22.08 -2.96 -8.32
CA TYR A 89 -20.98 -3.30 -7.42
C TYR A 89 -20.98 -2.35 -6.21
N THR A 90 -20.84 -2.93 -5.03
CA THR A 90 -20.54 -2.21 -3.79
C THR A 90 -19.15 -2.60 -3.35
N LEU A 91 -18.23 -1.65 -3.39
CA LEU A 91 -16.85 -1.84 -2.96
C LEU A 91 -16.60 -1.03 -1.69
N ILE A 92 -16.05 -1.68 -0.67
CA ILE A 92 -15.56 -1.03 0.56
C ILE A 92 -14.04 -1.20 0.58
N PHE A 93 -13.32 -0.09 0.60
CA PHE A 93 -11.87 -0.07 0.79
C PHE A 93 -11.52 0.82 2.00
N TYR A 94 -10.31 0.64 2.56
CA TYR A 94 -9.89 1.34 3.77
C TYR A 94 -8.67 2.21 3.49
N THR A 95 -8.73 3.46 3.92
CA THR A 95 -7.66 4.45 3.75
C THR A 95 -7.21 5.02 5.08
N LEU A 96 -5.92 5.34 5.21
CA LEU A 96 -5.46 6.14 6.35
C LEU A 96 -6.29 7.42 6.47
N CYS A 97 -6.65 7.76 7.70
CA CYS A 97 -7.39 8.99 8.01
C CYS A 97 -6.60 10.24 7.59
N ASP A 98 -5.28 10.21 7.66
CA ASP A 98 -4.39 11.29 7.25
C ASP A 98 -3.09 10.71 6.66
N TYR A 99 -2.17 11.55 6.26
CA TYR A 99 -0.86 11.15 5.75
C TYR A 99 0.04 10.58 6.84
N MET A 100 0.98 9.72 6.42
CA MET A 100 1.97 9.16 7.33
C MET A 100 2.78 10.26 8.02
N ALA A 101 2.94 10.09 9.33
CA ALA A 101 3.71 10.99 10.19
C ALA A 101 4.48 10.18 11.24
N ILE A 102 5.54 10.76 11.78
CA ILE A 102 6.37 10.20 12.85
C ILE A 102 6.19 11.05 14.11
N GLY A 103 6.12 10.41 15.27
CA GLY A 103 6.03 11.07 16.57
C GLY A 103 4.75 10.76 17.35
N SER A 104 4.36 11.68 18.25
CA SER A 104 3.15 11.56 19.07
C SER A 104 1.98 12.37 18.48
N ASP A 105 0.78 12.24 19.03
CA ASP A 105 -0.39 13.03 18.61
C ASP A 105 -0.19 14.54 18.83
N GLN A 106 0.60 14.93 19.81
CA GLN A 106 0.90 16.33 20.14
C GLN A 106 2.06 16.87 19.32
N ASP A 107 3.12 16.05 19.13
CA ASP A 107 4.32 16.44 18.41
C ASP A 107 4.67 15.39 17.35
N TYR A 108 4.15 15.59 16.16
CA TYR A 108 4.35 14.75 14.99
C TYR A 108 4.95 15.55 13.83
N PHE A 109 5.54 14.82 12.91
CA PHE A 109 6.18 15.31 11.71
C PHE A 109 5.63 14.56 10.50
N TYR A 110 4.89 15.23 9.62
CA TYR A 110 4.55 14.68 8.30
C TYR A 110 5.82 14.47 7.50
N ILE A 111 6.10 13.25 7.16
CA ILE A 111 7.37 12.89 6.51
C ILE A 111 7.17 12.60 5.02
N PRO A 112 7.63 13.51 4.12
CA PRO A 112 7.83 13.16 2.73
C PRO A 112 8.91 12.10 2.61
N MET A 113 8.66 11.07 1.81
CA MET A 113 9.60 9.97 1.57
C MET A 113 9.64 9.62 0.09
N THR A 114 10.61 8.84 -0.33
CA THR A 114 10.70 8.35 -1.70
C THR A 114 9.62 7.31 -1.99
N PRO A 115 9.23 7.10 -3.26
CA PRO A 115 8.23 6.09 -3.62
C PRO A 115 8.67 4.68 -3.23
N SER A 116 9.97 4.36 -3.29
CA SER A 116 10.47 3.05 -2.86
C SER A 116 10.30 2.83 -1.36
N THR A 117 10.55 3.87 -0.54
CA THR A 117 10.29 3.81 0.91
C THR A 117 8.79 3.68 1.19
N ALA A 118 7.95 4.42 0.47
CA ALA A 118 6.50 4.33 0.61
C ALA A 118 5.98 2.93 0.21
N GLN A 119 6.52 2.33 -0.86
CA GLN A 119 6.19 0.98 -1.30
C GLN A 119 6.65 -0.07 -0.28
N PHE A 120 7.90 0.05 0.21
CA PHE A 120 8.43 -0.84 1.25
C PHE A 120 7.53 -0.86 2.50
N LEU A 121 7.09 0.31 2.97
CA LEU A 121 6.16 0.42 4.09
C LEU A 121 4.79 -0.18 3.75
N ALA A 122 4.27 0.08 2.55
CA ALA A 122 2.99 -0.48 2.11
C ALA A 122 3.03 -2.02 2.12
N ASP A 123 4.10 -2.61 1.56
CA ASP A 123 4.28 -4.06 1.51
C ASP A 123 4.36 -4.68 2.91
N ASN A 124 5.13 -4.07 3.83
CA ASN A 124 5.28 -4.54 5.20
C ASN A 124 4.00 -4.42 6.03
N LEU A 125 3.10 -3.52 5.67
CA LEU A 125 1.86 -3.24 6.40
C LEU A 125 0.62 -3.83 5.70
N ASN A 126 0.78 -4.70 4.71
CA ASN A 126 -0.29 -5.25 3.88
C ASN A 126 -1.20 -4.16 3.30
N CYS A 127 -0.57 -3.12 2.78
CA CYS A 127 -1.19 -1.95 2.20
C CYS A 127 -0.73 -1.76 0.75
N ILE A 128 -1.35 -0.82 0.08
CA ILE A 128 -1.00 -0.35 -1.25
C ILE A 128 -1.02 1.19 -1.25
N LEU A 129 -0.32 1.82 -2.17
CA LEU A 129 -0.44 3.26 -2.41
C LEU A 129 -1.71 3.56 -3.24
N PRO A 130 -2.32 4.74 -3.08
CA PRO A 130 -3.54 5.06 -3.79
C PRO A 130 -3.31 5.25 -5.30
N THR A 131 -4.33 5.01 -6.11
CA THR A 131 -4.40 5.52 -7.48
C THR A 131 -4.92 6.96 -7.50
N LYS A 132 -4.80 7.64 -8.65
CA LYS A 132 -5.44 8.96 -8.85
C LYS A 132 -6.92 8.95 -8.47
N LYS A 133 -7.66 7.93 -8.92
CA LYS A 133 -9.10 7.80 -8.64
C LYS A 133 -9.39 7.67 -7.14
N MET A 134 -8.58 6.86 -6.44
CA MET A 134 -8.70 6.73 -4.98
C MET A 134 -8.44 8.06 -4.27
N VAL A 135 -7.43 8.82 -4.68
CA VAL A 135 -7.14 10.16 -4.11
C VAL A 135 -8.34 11.08 -4.26
N ASP A 136 -8.97 11.12 -5.45
CA ASP A 136 -10.17 11.93 -5.69
C ASP A 136 -11.33 11.48 -4.80
N ILE A 137 -11.57 10.16 -4.68
CA ILE A 137 -12.61 9.60 -3.83
C ILE A 137 -12.35 9.93 -2.35
N ILE A 138 -11.13 9.78 -1.88
CA ILE A 138 -10.73 10.09 -0.50
C ILE A 138 -10.97 11.57 -0.21
N TYR A 139 -10.52 12.48 -1.10
CA TYR A 139 -10.75 13.91 -0.94
C TYR A 139 -12.23 14.25 -0.90
N ASN A 140 -13.05 13.63 -1.77
CA ASN A 140 -14.49 13.88 -1.81
C ASN A 140 -15.18 13.44 -0.51
N ASN A 141 -14.73 12.35 0.10
CA ASN A 141 -15.24 11.79 1.36
C ASN A 141 -14.56 12.38 2.61
N ALA A 142 -13.55 13.24 2.46
CA ALA A 142 -12.87 13.83 3.59
C ALA A 142 -13.80 14.78 4.37
N GLU A 143 -13.88 14.59 5.68
CA GLU A 143 -14.60 15.46 6.60
C GLU A 143 -13.83 16.76 6.81
N PHE A 144 -12.48 16.69 6.82
CA PHE A 144 -11.62 17.86 6.94
C PHE A 144 -10.90 18.13 5.62
N LYS A 145 -11.40 19.11 4.87
CA LYS A 145 -10.80 19.58 3.62
C LYS A 145 -9.93 20.82 3.91
N LEU A 146 -8.64 20.59 4.10
CA LEU A 146 -7.68 21.65 4.33
C LEU A 146 -7.21 22.24 2.99
N GLN A 147 -6.75 23.50 3.04
CA GLN A 147 -6.21 24.15 1.87
C GLN A 147 -4.72 23.85 1.70
N PRO A 148 -4.23 23.67 0.47
CA PRO A 148 -2.81 23.61 0.17
C PRO A 148 -2.05 24.80 0.77
N GLN A 149 -0.85 24.54 1.29
CA GLN A 149 0.05 25.56 1.88
C GLN A 149 1.37 25.60 1.10
N PRO A 150 1.40 26.17 -0.11
CA PRO A 150 2.62 26.21 -0.89
C PRO A 150 3.67 27.11 -0.23
N ILE A 151 4.91 26.60 -0.18
CA ILE A 151 6.11 27.36 0.19
C ILE A 151 6.75 27.84 -1.11
N PRO A 152 7.24 29.10 -1.20
CA PRO A 152 7.90 29.59 -2.40
C PRO A 152 9.01 28.63 -2.88
N PRO A 153 9.15 28.42 -4.20
CA PRO A 153 10.17 27.54 -4.76
C PRO A 153 11.58 27.94 -4.32
N SER A 154 12.37 26.96 -3.92
CA SER A 154 13.78 27.13 -3.53
C SER A 154 14.54 25.82 -3.67
N ASP A 155 15.88 25.88 -3.68
CA ASP A 155 16.74 24.70 -3.73
C ASP A 155 16.65 23.84 -2.46
N THR A 156 16.02 24.37 -1.39
CA THR A 156 15.87 23.68 -0.10
C THR A 156 14.56 22.91 0.04
N MET A 157 13.69 22.87 -0.98
CA MET A 157 12.37 22.24 -0.93
C MET A 157 12.40 20.75 -0.54
N THR A 158 13.53 20.07 -0.75
CA THR A 158 13.74 18.65 -0.46
C THR A 158 14.41 18.40 0.89
N THR A 159 14.57 19.45 1.73
CA THR A 159 15.25 19.36 3.01
C THR A 159 14.26 19.18 4.18
N VAL A 160 14.73 18.48 5.21
CA VAL A 160 13.93 18.23 6.43
C VAL A 160 13.47 19.51 7.13
N PRO A 161 14.25 20.60 7.23
CA PRO A 161 13.78 21.86 7.80
C PRO A 161 12.55 22.43 7.06
N VAL A 162 12.51 22.35 5.73
CA VAL A 162 11.34 22.82 4.94
C VAL A 162 10.15 21.87 5.11
N PHE A 163 10.38 20.55 5.22
CA PHE A 163 9.33 19.59 5.56
C PHE A 163 8.69 19.90 6.92
N TRP A 164 9.53 20.23 7.92
CA TRP A 164 9.07 20.62 9.24
C TRP A 164 8.29 21.94 9.23
N GLN A 165 8.78 22.94 8.49
CA GLN A 165 8.07 24.20 8.27
C GLN A 165 6.67 23.95 7.72
N HIS A 166 6.55 23.12 6.67
CA HIS A 166 5.26 22.79 6.09
C HIS A 166 4.34 22.03 7.07
N THR A 167 4.89 21.12 7.88
CA THR A 167 4.13 20.47 8.96
C THR A 167 3.54 21.51 9.92
N GLY A 168 4.29 22.56 10.26
CA GLY A 168 3.82 23.67 11.07
C GLY A 168 2.65 24.42 10.45
N LEU A 169 2.72 24.70 9.14
CA LEU A 169 1.62 25.36 8.41
C LEU A 169 0.33 24.52 8.42
N VAL A 170 0.44 23.22 8.21
CA VAL A 170 -0.72 22.30 8.28
C VAL A 170 -1.29 22.26 9.70
N LYS A 171 -0.46 22.14 10.73
CA LYS A 171 -0.88 22.18 12.15
C LYS A 171 -1.60 23.49 12.47
N GLN A 172 -1.12 24.61 11.95
CA GLN A 172 -1.75 25.91 12.15
C GLN A 172 -3.17 25.95 11.58
N GLN A 173 -3.42 25.37 10.40
CA GLN A 173 -4.79 25.27 9.85
C GLN A 173 -5.71 24.45 10.76
N PHE A 174 -5.24 23.30 11.26
CA PHE A 174 -6.05 22.50 12.20
C PHE A 174 -6.47 23.32 13.41
N ASN A 175 -5.53 24.07 14.01
CA ASN A 175 -5.79 24.90 15.17
C ASN A 175 -6.77 26.05 14.86
N GLN A 176 -6.63 26.71 13.70
CA GLN A 176 -7.49 27.80 13.27
C GLN A 176 -8.94 27.33 12.99
N LEU A 177 -9.09 26.11 12.48
CA LEU A 177 -10.41 25.54 12.16
C LEU A 177 -11.04 24.80 13.35
N GLY A 178 -10.30 24.63 14.45
CA GLY A 178 -10.79 23.93 15.65
C GLY A 178 -11.09 22.45 15.40
N PHE A 179 -10.39 21.81 14.44
CA PHE A 179 -10.61 20.41 14.12
C PHE A 179 -10.06 19.49 15.20
N ASP A 180 -10.88 18.57 15.68
CA ASP A 180 -10.45 17.54 16.61
C ASP A 180 -9.80 16.35 15.86
N ARG A 181 -8.49 16.23 15.99
CA ARG A 181 -7.72 15.14 15.40
C ARG A 181 -7.87 13.80 16.13
N SER A 182 -8.42 13.79 17.33
CA SER A 182 -8.74 12.53 18.02
C SER A 182 -9.91 11.80 17.35
N ALA A 183 -10.77 12.54 16.65
CA ALA A 183 -11.85 11.97 15.84
C ALA A 183 -11.27 11.19 14.64
N ASN A 184 -12.00 10.17 14.22
CA ASN A 184 -11.61 9.30 13.10
C ASN A 184 -12.01 9.93 11.75
N ASN A 185 -11.63 11.18 11.52
CA ASN A 185 -12.00 11.94 10.34
C ASN A 185 -10.92 11.85 9.27
N ILE A 186 -11.32 11.67 8.02
CA ILE A 186 -10.43 11.73 6.89
C ILE A 186 -10.05 13.19 6.62
N VAL A 187 -8.75 13.43 6.48
CA VAL A 187 -8.19 14.73 6.12
C VAL A 187 -7.78 14.72 4.66
N GLY A 188 -8.15 15.73 3.89
CA GLY A 188 -7.77 15.89 2.48
C GLY A 188 -7.20 17.26 2.18
N GLY A 189 -6.46 17.40 1.08
CA GLY A 189 -6.01 18.67 0.51
C GLY A 189 -4.63 19.15 0.94
N THR A 190 -3.97 18.55 1.91
CA THR A 190 -2.71 19.07 2.48
C THR A 190 -1.44 18.67 1.73
N LYS A 191 -1.49 17.61 0.93
CA LYS A 191 -0.31 17.02 0.27
C LYS A 191 -0.62 16.59 -1.16
N LYS A 192 0.44 16.38 -1.94
CA LYS A 192 0.44 15.61 -3.18
C LYS A 192 0.68 14.16 -2.81
N ASP A 193 -0.26 13.29 -3.12
CA ASP A 193 -0.14 11.87 -2.87
C ASP A 193 0.90 11.25 -3.82
N ILE A 194 1.77 10.39 -3.31
CA ILE A 194 2.52 9.44 -4.12
C ILE A 194 1.53 8.37 -4.54
N ILE A 195 1.36 8.18 -5.85
CA ILE A 195 0.30 7.34 -6.40
C ILE A 195 0.83 6.19 -7.24
N ILE A 196 0.04 5.11 -7.31
CA ILE A 196 0.19 4.06 -8.30
C ILE A 196 -0.45 4.49 -9.61
N SER A 197 0.28 4.31 -10.71
CA SER A 197 -0.13 4.70 -12.06
C SER A 197 0.66 3.91 -13.09
N ASN A 198 0.07 3.68 -14.26
CA ASN A 198 0.80 3.13 -15.42
C ASN A 198 2.02 3.99 -15.82
N LYS A 199 2.09 5.24 -15.35
CA LYS A 199 3.23 6.12 -15.60
C LYS A 199 4.50 5.75 -14.84
N ILE A 200 4.43 4.88 -13.83
CA ILE A 200 5.61 4.37 -13.11
C ILE A 200 6.55 3.67 -14.09
N TYR A 201 6.00 2.83 -14.97
CA TYR A 201 6.74 2.00 -15.92
C TYR A 201 6.70 2.53 -17.37
N SER A 202 6.26 3.77 -17.55
CA SER A 202 6.17 4.38 -18.88
C SER A 202 7.57 4.55 -19.50
N LEU A 203 7.72 4.20 -20.78
CA LEU A 203 8.97 4.26 -21.53
C LEU A 203 9.36 5.68 -22.00
N ASP A 204 8.59 6.71 -21.62
CA ASP A 204 8.86 8.11 -21.95
C ASP A 204 10.12 8.67 -21.26
N ARG A 205 10.72 7.91 -20.33
CA ARG A 205 11.91 8.29 -19.58
C ARG A 205 12.81 7.06 -19.34
N ASN A 206 14.08 7.29 -19.20
CA ASN A 206 15.11 6.28 -18.99
C ASN A 206 15.60 6.19 -17.53
N TYR A 207 14.79 6.61 -16.57
CA TYR A 207 15.09 6.56 -15.14
C TYR A 207 13.84 6.20 -14.33
N GLU A 208 14.05 5.61 -13.17
CA GLU A 208 13.01 5.38 -12.18
C GLU A 208 12.45 6.71 -11.65
N ARG A 209 11.14 6.74 -11.38
CA ARG A 209 10.43 7.98 -11.11
C ARG A 209 9.44 7.88 -9.97
N VAL A 210 9.08 9.03 -9.42
CA VAL A 210 7.90 9.18 -8.57
C VAL A 210 6.73 9.70 -9.41
N VAL A 211 5.55 9.18 -9.17
CA VAL A 211 4.29 9.69 -9.74
C VAL A 211 3.48 10.31 -8.63
N ILE A 212 3.13 11.58 -8.81
CA ILE A 212 2.42 12.37 -7.80
C ILE A 212 1.13 12.95 -8.36
N TYR A 213 0.14 13.13 -7.47
CA TYR A 213 -1.15 13.70 -7.80
C TYR A 213 -1.82 14.35 -6.60
N GLY A 214 -2.65 15.37 -6.82
CA GLY A 214 -3.58 15.87 -5.81
C GLY A 214 -3.27 17.28 -5.33
N TRP A 215 -3.21 17.49 -4.01
CA TRP A 215 -3.11 18.81 -3.39
C TRP A 215 -4.32 19.69 -3.77
N HIS A 216 -5.51 19.20 -3.43
CA HIS A 216 -6.77 19.74 -3.91
C HIS A 216 -7.14 21.08 -3.28
N LEU A 217 -7.49 22.06 -4.12
CA LEU A 217 -8.17 23.30 -3.72
C LEU A 217 -9.68 23.11 -3.54
N GLY A 218 -10.24 22.07 -4.13
CA GLY A 218 -11.65 21.73 -4.12
C GLY A 218 -11.90 20.43 -4.87
N VAL A 219 -13.16 20.00 -4.93
CA VAL A 219 -13.58 18.80 -5.68
C VAL A 219 -13.18 18.95 -7.15
N ASN A 220 -12.51 17.94 -7.70
CA ASN A 220 -11.98 17.93 -9.08
C ASN A 220 -11.04 19.10 -9.43
N ASN A 221 -10.44 19.74 -8.42
CA ASN A 221 -9.54 20.88 -8.62
C ASN A 221 -8.18 20.65 -7.90
N PRO A 222 -7.36 19.67 -8.34
CA PRO A 222 -6.02 19.46 -7.82
C PRO A 222 -5.05 20.52 -8.37
N ILE A 223 -4.19 21.09 -7.53
CA ILE A 223 -3.06 21.91 -7.98
C ILE A 223 -2.07 21.04 -8.78
N GLN A 224 -1.88 19.79 -8.37
CA GLN A 224 -0.96 18.87 -9.01
C GLN A 224 -1.72 17.84 -9.85
N PRO A 225 -1.76 18.00 -11.19
CA PRO A 225 -2.19 16.90 -12.07
C PRO A 225 -1.20 15.72 -11.97
N VAL A 226 -1.60 14.56 -12.51
CA VAL A 226 -0.69 13.40 -12.54
C VAL A 226 0.63 13.77 -13.21
N TYR A 227 1.72 13.66 -12.48
CA TYR A 227 3.04 14.07 -12.92
C TYR A 227 4.09 13.00 -12.56
N ASN A 228 4.95 12.66 -13.54
CA ASN A 228 5.98 11.63 -13.43
C ASN A 228 7.38 12.15 -13.84
N GLY A 229 7.59 13.46 -13.77
CA GLY A 229 8.83 14.09 -14.26
C GLY A 229 9.98 14.13 -13.24
N HIS A 230 9.76 13.75 -11.98
CA HIS A 230 10.82 13.66 -10.98
C HIS A 230 11.40 12.25 -10.90
N ILE A 231 12.71 12.16 -10.64
CA ILE A 231 13.40 10.90 -10.36
C ILE A 231 12.87 10.25 -9.06
N ALA A 232 13.02 8.94 -8.90
CA ALA A 232 12.53 8.19 -7.74
C ALA A 232 13.13 8.67 -6.40
N MET A 233 14.33 9.25 -6.41
CA MET A 233 14.96 9.81 -5.19
C MET A 233 14.47 11.22 -4.83
N TYR A 234 13.51 11.78 -5.58
CA TYR A 234 12.97 13.11 -5.30
C TYR A 234 11.77 13.02 -4.36
N ALA A 235 11.86 13.72 -3.24
CA ALA A 235 10.74 13.98 -2.34
C ALA A 235 10.83 15.41 -1.84
N ASP A 236 9.81 16.22 -2.05
CA ASP A 236 9.72 17.57 -1.51
C ASP A 236 8.68 17.68 -0.39
N TYR A 237 8.63 18.83 0.26
CA TYR A 237 7.75 19.10 1.41
C TYR A 237 6.26 18.86 1.13
N SER A 238 5.84 18.93 -0.12
CA SER A 238 4.44 18.79 -0.51
C SER A 238 4.02 17.34 -0.74
N HIS A 239 4.97 16.40 -0.85
CA HIS A 239 4.66 14.99 -1.01
C HIS A 239 4.08 14.40 0.28
N GLY A 240 3.12 13.50 0.13
CA GLY A 240 2.50 12.75 1.22
C GLY A 240 2.33 11.28 0.88
N VAL A 241 2.45 10.43 1.87
CA VAL A 241 2.17 9.01 1.75
C VAL A 241 0.89 8.70 2.50
N ARG A 242 -0.08 8.17 1.79
CA ARG A 242 -1.34 7.68 2.32
C ARG A 242 -1.47 6.21 1.97
N LEU A 243 -1.54 5.36 2.98
CA LEU A 243 -1.69 3.92 2.78
C LEU A 243 -3.16 3.54 2.65
N ILE A 244 -3.42 2.61 1.74
CA ILE A 244 -4.70 1.96 1.54
C ILE A 244 -4.53 0.50 1.95
N SER A 245 -5.43 -0.05 2.76
CA SER A 245 -5.40 -1.49 3.04
C SER A 245 -5.51 -2.28 1.74
N ASN A 246 -4.66 -3.29 1.56
CA ASN A 246 -4.80 -4.17 0.40
C ASN A 246 -6.04 -5.08 0.53
N LEU A 247 -6.57 -5.29 1.75
CA LEU A 247 -7.84 -5.94 1.98
C LEU A 247 -9.00 -4.96 1.74
N ALA A 248 -9.92 -5.34 0.85
CA ALA A 248 -11.17 -4.65 0.56
C ALA A 248 -12.34 -5.66 0.53
N PHE A 249 -13.57 -5.17 0.41
CA PHE A 249 -14.78 -6.02 0.27
C PHE A 249 -15.57 -5.62 -0.97
N LEU A 250 -15.78 -6.56 -1.87
CA LEU A 250 -16.57 -6.39 -3.09
C LEU A 250 -17.86 -7.22 -2.98
N ASN A 251 -19.01 -6.55 -2.93
CA ASN A 251 -20.32 -7.17 -2.73
C ASN A 251 -20.40 -8.09 -1.48
N GLY A 252 -19.60 -7.74 -0.45
CA GLY A 252 -19.51 -8.49 0.81
C GLY A 252 -18.40 -9.54 0.86
N ASP A 253 -17.79 -9.92 -0.25
CA ASP A 253 -16.68 -10.86 -0.30
C ASP A 253 -15.35 -10.13 -0.19
N SER A 254 -14.39 -10.71 0.53
CA SER A 254 -13.03 -10.18 0.66
C SER A 254 -12.28 -10.25 -0.67
N VAL A 255 -11.53 -9.20 -1.00
CA VAL A 255 -10.75 -9.07 -2.23
C VAL A 255 -9.50 -8.25 -1.94
N GLN A 256 -8.42 -8.48 -2.68
CA GLN A 256 -7.25 -7.61 -2.62
C GLN A 256 -7.47 -6.41 -3.57
N VAL A 257 -7.06 -5.22 -3.14
CA VAL A 257 -7.12 -4.01 -3.97
C VAL A 257 -6.28 -4.19 -5.25
N GLU A 258 -5.12 -4.83 -5.14
CA GLU A 258 -4.28 -5.18 -6.30
C GLU A 258 -5.03 -6.04 -7.32
N ASP A 259 -5.83 -7.01 -6.86
CA ASP A 259 -6.61 -7.87 -7.76
C ASP A 259 -7.66 -7.05 -8.53
N ILE A 260 -8.28 -6.06 -7.89
CA ILE A 260 -9.22 -5.14 -8.55
C ILE A 260 -8.49 -4.34 -9.65
N LEU A 261 -7.31 -3.81 -9.36
CA LEU A 261 -6.55 -2.97 -10.30
C LEU A 261 -6.03 -3.74 -11.51
N THR A 262 -5.76 -5.03 -11.36
CA THR A 262 -5.24 -5.90 -12.43
C THR A 262 -6.31 -6.61 -13.25
N GLN A 263 -7.60 -6.62 -12.82
CA GLN A 263 -8.69 -7.29 -13.51
C GLN A 263 -9.38 -6.42 -14.53
N GLN A 264 -9.57 -6.97 -15.77
CA GLN A 264 -10.23 -6.28 -16.89
C GLN A 264 -11.64 -5.79 -16.57
N SER A 265 -12.38 -6.49 -15.72
CA SER A 265 -13.78 -6.16 -15.40
C SER A 265 -13.94 -5.23 -14.20
N LEU A 266 -12.91 -5.08 -13.36
CA LEU A 266 -13.03 -4.42 -12.05
C LEU A 266 -12.17 -3.16 -11.89
N TRP A 267 -11.09 -2.98 -12.68
CA TRP A 267 -10.17 -1.85 -12.54
C TRP A 267 -10.89 -0.49 -12.46
N ILE A 268 -11.98 -0.36 -13.19
CA ILE A 268 -12.75 0.88 -13.26
C ILE A 268 -13.33 1.32 -11.90
N LEU A 269 -13.41 0.42 -10.91
CA LEU A 269 -13.81 0.78 -9.55
C LEU A 269 -12.78 1.68 -8.87
N LEU A 270 -11.48 1.45 -9.09
CA LEU A 270 -10.39 2.09 -8.37
C LEU A 270 -9.35 2.80 -9.27
N SER A 271 -9.47 2.70 -10.59
CA SER A 271 -8.60 3.36 -11.55
C SER A 271 -9.42 4.09 -12.62
N ASN A 272 -8.84 5.12 -13.24
CA ASN A 272 -9.33 5.78 -14.45
C ASN A 272 -8.28 5.79 -15.58
N GLU A 273 -7.23 4.99 -15.43
CA GLU A 273 -6.14 4.80 -16.39
C GLU A 273 -6.23 3.46 -17.16
N GLY A 274 -7.30 2.69 -16.93
CA GLY A 274 -7.39 1.29 -17.35
C GLY A 274 -6.84 0.35 -16.28
N ILE A 275 -6.50 -0.88 -16.69
CA ILE A 275 -5.78 -1.85 -15.88
C ILE A 275 -4.42 -1.25 -15.48
N ILE A 276 -4.02 -1.49 -14.23
CA ILE A 276 -2.67 -1.21 -13.75
C ILE A 276 -1.99 -2.56 -13.48
N PRO A 277 -1.24 -3.09 -14.44
CA PRO A 277 -0.71 -4.45 -14.38
C PRO A 277 0.30 -4.67 -13.25
N GLN A 278 1.05 -3.62 -12.90
CA GLN A 278 2.04 -3.59 -11.83
C GLN A 278 1.68 -2.46 -10.87
N PRO A 279 0.73 -2.72 -9.92
CA PRO A 279 0.25 -1.68 -9.02
C PRO A 279 1.19 -1.45 -7.82
N TYR A 280 2.48 -1.30 -8.09
CA TYR A 280 3.54 -1.07 -7.09
C TYR A 280 4.74 -0.38 -7.72
N TYR A 281 5.60 0.24 -6.89
CA TYR A 281 6.89 0.76 -7.30
C TYR A 281 7.97 -0.33 -7.27
N PRO A 282 9.03 -0.22 -8.09
CA PRO A 282 10.18 -1.12 -8.01
C PRO A 282 10.83 -1.07 -6.62
N ASP A 283 11.33 -2.20 -6.17
CA ASP A 283 12.11 -2.28 -4.93
C ASP A 283 13.42 -1.50 -5.06
N SER A 284 13.87 -0.97 -3.94
CA SER A 284 15.13 -0.23 -3.89
C SER A 284 16.18 -1.01 -3.11
N ASN A 285 17.37 -1.13 -3.71
CA ASN A 285 18.49 -1.90 -3.16
C ASN A 285 18.97 -1.40 -1.79
N TYR A 286 18.73 -0.13 -1.42
CA TYR A 286 19.15 0.39 -0.11
C TYR A 286 18.22 0.01 1.03
N LEU A 287 17.00 -0.44 0.73
CA LEU A 287 16.03 -0.91 1.72
C LEU A 287 16.11 -2.43 1.95
N THR A 288 16.61 -3.19 0.98
CA THR A 288 16.75 -4.65 1.11
C THR A 288 17.70 -5.05 2.26
N SER A 289 18.68 -4.23 2.59
CA SER A 289 19.55 -4.45 3.76
C SER A 289 18.85 -4.25 5.12
N LEU A 290 17.65 -3.67 5.14
CA LEU A 290 16.85 -3.51 6.37
C LEU A 290 16.08 -4.78 6.72
N ASP A 291 15.80 -5.63 5.74
CA ASP A 291 15.08 -6.88 5.98
C ASP A 291 15.81 -7.75 7.05
N ASP A 292 17.14 -7.68 7.13
CA ASP A 292 17.96 -8.37 8.15
C ASP A 292 17.83 -7.81 9.57
N HIS A 293 17.37 -6.55 9.72
CA HIS A 293 17.27 -5.86 11.02
C HIS A 293 15.89 -5.95 11.67
N PHE A 294 14.87 -6.36 10.92
CA PHE A 294 13.48 -6.45 11.39
C PHE A 294 13.04 -7.86 11.76
N GLU A 295 13.94 -8.72 12.21
CA GLU A 295 13.62 -10.11 12.65
C GLU A 295 12.44 -10.20 13.65
N ASN A 296 12.01 -9.11 14.26
CA ASN A 296 10.93 -9.04 15.24
C ASN A 296 9.70 -8.19 14.79
N ALA A 297 9.69 -7.62 13.58
CA ALA A 297 8.48 -6.99 13.04
C ALA A 297 7.64 -8.05 12.32
N PRO A 298 6.29 -8.01 12.38
CA PRO A 298 5.45 -8.94 11.64
C PRO A 298 5.52 -8.62 10.14
N ILE A 299 6.64 -9.01 9.51
CA ILE A 299 6.82 -8.91 8.07
C ILE A 299 6.25 -10.18 7.47
N ASP A 300 5.04 -10.11 6.96
CA ASP A 300 4.41 -11.23 6.31
C ASP A 300 5.07 -11.51 4.95
N PHE A 301 5.22 -12.79 4.64
CA PHE A 301 5.48 -13.27 3.30
C PHE A 301 4.39 -12.75 2.37
N GLN A 302 4.71 -12.38 1.14
CA GLN A 302 3.75 -11.85 0.18
C GLN A 302 3.79 -12.66 -1.10
N LEU A 303 2.64 -13.05 -1.62
CA LEU A 303 2.48 -13.59 -2.97
C LEU A 303 1.72 -12.57 -3.82
N ARG A 304 2.32 -12.07 -4.90
CA ARG A 304 1.71 -11.08 -5.79
C ARG A 304 0.91 -11.74 -6.91
N GLN A 305 0.03 -10.98 -7.56
CA GLN A 305 -0.69 -11.42 -8.75
C GLN A 305 0.30 -11.65 -9.88
N ASN A 306 0.17 -12.81 -10.57
CA ASN A 306 1.00 -13.11 -11.74
C ASN A 306 0.75 -12.11 -12.88
N TYR A 307 1.80 -11.81 -13.62
CA TYR A 307 1.71 -10.91 -14.78
C TYR A 307 2.45 -11.48 -16.00
N PRO A 308 1.81 -11.41 -17.19
CA PRO A 308 0.43 -11.00 -17.45
C PRO A 308 -0.61 -11.94 -16.85
N ASN A 309 -1.83 -11.42 -16.58
CA ASN A 309 -3.01 -12.21 -16.23
C ASN A 309 -4.30 -11.54 -16.79
N PRO A 310 -5.02 -12.10 -17.75
CA PRO A 310 -4.76 -13.41 -18.40
C PRO A 310 -3.42 -13.45 -19.16
N PHE A 311 -2.87 -14.66 -19.37
CA PHE A 311 -1.57 -14.88 -20.00
C PHE A 311 -1.61 -15.90 -21.14
N ASN A 312 -0.60 -15.85 -22.04
CA ASN A 312 -0.47 -16.77 -23.18
C ASN A 312 1.01 -16.86 -23.66
N PRO A 313 1.65 -18.01 -23.62
CA PRO A 313 1.47 -19.10 -22.65
C PRO A 313 2.27 -18.89 -21.39
N THR A 314 3.03 -17.77 -21.26
CA THR A 314 3.97 -17.50 -20.16
C THR A 314 3.48 -16.40 -19.23
N THR A 315 3.80 -16.54 -17.95
CA THR A 315 3.53 -15.53 -16.93
C THR A 315 4.62 -15.55 -15.87
N THR A 316 4.81 -14.42 -15.20
CA THR A 316 5.72 -14.28 -14.07
C THR A 316 4.92 -14.23 -12.77
N ILE A 317 5.30 -15.06 -11.80
CA ILE A 317 4.77 -15.05 -10.44
C ILE A 317 5.80 -14.40 -9.53
N ASN A 318 5.43 -13.30 -8.88
CA ASN A 318 6.29 -12.59 -7.95
C ASN A 318 5.92 -12.96 -6.52
N TYR A 319 6.90 -13.18 -5.64
CA TYR A 319 6.69 -13.29 -4.20
C TYR A 319 7.87 -12.75 -3.42
N LYS A 320 7.58 -12.36 -2.18
CA LYS A 320 8.56 -11.87 -1.21
C LYS A 320 8.64 -12.79 -0.02
N LEU A 321 9.86 -13.04 0.44
CA LEU A 321 10.16 -13.73 1.69
C LEU A 321 10.75 -12.72 2.67
N SER A 322 10.18 -12.62 3.85
CA SER A 322 10.65 -11.72 4.92
C SER A 322 11.88 -12.27 5.66
N LYS A 323 12.06 -13.57 5.63
CA LYS A 323 13.17 -14.28 6.26
C LYS A 323 13.49 -15.55 5.47
N LYS A 324 14.59 -16.20 5.79
CA LYS A 324 14.93 -17.53 5.28
C LYS A 324 13.83 -18.52 5.65
N ALA A 325 13.30 -19.23 4.66
CA ALA A 325 12.17 -20.15 4.83
C ALA A 325 12.27 -21.36 3.89
N LEU A 326 11.60 -22.43 4.26
CA LEU A 326 11.36 -23.55 3.36
C LEU A 326 10.16 -23.22 2.46
N VAL A 327 10.41 -23.02 1.18
CA VAL A 327 9.43 -22.51 0.20
C VAL A 327 8.96 -23.63 -0.69
N GLU A 328 7.65 -23.67 -0.94
CA GLU A 328 7.03 -24.41 -2.03
C GLU A 328 6.08 -23.47 -2.80
N LEU A 329 6.36 -23.26 -4.08
CA LEU A 329 5.45 -22.60 -5.02
C LEU A 329 4.91 -23.64 -5.99
N SER A 330 3.60 -23.90 -5.95
CA SER A 330 2.96 -24.95 -6.74
C SER A 330 1.75 -24.43 -7.48
N VAL A 331 1.45 -25.02 -8.66
CA VAL A 331 0.28 -24.72 -9.48
C VAL A 331 -0.70 -25.86 -9.41
N PHE A 332 -2.01 -25.51 -9.33
CA PHE A 332 -3.13 -26.43 -9.21
C PHE A 332 -4.19 -26.12 -10.29
N ASN A 333 -4.96 -27.13 -10.67
CA ASN A 333 -6.18 -26.93 -11.44
C ASN A 333 -7.37 -26.62 -10.51
N MET A 334 -8.54 -26.34 -11.12
CA MET A 334 -9.78 -26.03 -10.38
C MET A 334 -10.32 -27.19 -9.52
N LEU A 335 -9.83 -28.41 -9.73
CA LEU A 335 -10.17 -29.57 -8.91
C LEU A 335 -9.23 -29.74 -7.70
N GLY A 336 -8.29 -28.79 -7.51
CA GLY A 336 -7.31 -28.84 -6.43
C GLY A 336 -6.17 -29.84 -6.66
N GLN A 337 -6.04 -30.41 -7.87
CA GLN A 337 -4.94 -31.31 -8.22
C GLN A 337 -3.68 -30.50 -8.51
N LYS A 338 -2.57 -30.83 -7.83
CA LYS A 338 -1.28 -30.21 -8.10
C LYS A 338 -0.78 -30.63 -9.47
N LEU A 339 -0.47 -29.63 -10.32
CA LEU A 339 0.01 -29.83 -11.67
C LEU A 339 1.53 -29.78 -11.77
N VAL A 340 2.12 -28.81 -11.10
CA VAL A 340 3.57 -28.59 -11.10
C VAL A 340 4.00 -27.85 -9.84
N THR A 341 5.21 -28.14 -9.37
CA THR A 341 5.91 -27.36 -8.35
C THR A 341 6.97 -26.54 -9.06
N LEU A 342 6.86 -25.21 -8.98
CA LEU A 342 7.78 -24.27 -9.62
C LEU A 342 9.02 -24.00 -8.77
N VAL A 343 8.83 -23.99 -7.44
CA VAL A 343 9.90 -23.79 -6.47
C VAL A 343 9.71 -24.79 -5.33
N SER A 344 10.81 -25.43 -4.91
CA SER A 344 10.83 -26.29 -3.72
C SER A 344 12.23 -26.25 -3.12
N GLY A 345 12.35 -25.74 -1.91
CA GLY A 345 13.62 -25.66 -1.20
C GLY A 345 13.72 -24.48 -0.27
N GLU A 346 14.86 -24.38 0.40
CA GLU A 346 15.16 -23.30 1.32
C GLU A 346 15.63 -22.07 0.51
N GLN A 347 15.02 -20.91 0.77
CA GLN A 347 15.36 -19.63 0.16
C GLN A 347 15.61 -18.57 1.23
N SER A 348 16.53 -17.67 0.97
CA SER A 348 16.82 -16.52 1.83
C SER A 348 15.70 -15.47 1.76
N ALA A 349 15.70 -14.50 2.68
CA ALA A 349 14.87 -13.29 2.52
C ALA A 349 15.16 -12.63 1.16
N GLY A 350 14.11 -12.11 0.52
CA GLY A 350 14.25 -11.47 -0.80
C GLY A 350 12.99 -11.51 -1.65
N ASN A 351 13.05 -10.86 -2.80
CA ASN A 351 12.03 -10.89 -3.83
C ASN A 351 12.39 -11.91 -4.89
N TYR A 352 11.40 -12.64 -5.37
CA TYR A 352 11.56 -13.73 -6.31
C TYR A 352 10.59 -13.58 -7.46
N ASP A 353 11.11 -13.71 -8.69
CA ASP A 353 10.36 -13.70 -9.93
C ASP A 353 10.46 -15.07 -10.59
N ILE A 354 9.36 -15.81 -10.62
CA ILE A 354 9.31 -17.15 -11.15
C ILE A 354 8.49 -17.18 -12.44
N ASN A 355 9.14 -17.49 -13.54
CA ASN A 355 8.47 -17.63 -14.82
C ASN A 355 7.82 -19.02 -14.91
N TRP A 356 6.54 -19.05 -15.29
CA TRP A 356 5.82 -20.27 -15.62
C TRP A 356 5.43 -20.27 -17.09
N ASP A 357 5.90 -21.29 -17.81
CA ASP A 357 5.47 -21.60 -19.17
C ASP A 357 4.39 -22.68 -19.11
N ALA A 358 3.18 -22.30 -19.48
CA ALA A 358 2.00 -23.16 -19.50
C ALA A 358 1.69 -23.73 -20.89
N GLN A 359 2.68 -23.82 -21.81
CA GLN A 359 2.45 -24.28 -23.19
C GLN A 359 1.84 -25.68 -23.27
N SER A 360 2.08 -26.55 -22.31
CA SER A 360 1.52 -27.91 -22.26
C SER A 360 0.14 -28.02 -21.58
N TYR A 361 -0.41 -26.89 -21.06
CA TYR A 361 -1.68 -26.88 -20.33
C TYR A 361 -2.81 -26.27 -21.14
N ALA A 362 -4.07 -26.71 -20.91
CA ALA A 362 -5.24 -26.20 -21.61
C ALA A 362 -5.61 -24.77 -21.14
N SER A 363 -6.28 -24.00 -22.02
CA SER A 363 -6.89 -22.73 -21.58
C SER A 363 -7.84 -22.95 -20.42
N GLY A 364 -7.79 -22.08 -19.42
CA GLY A 364 -8.60 -22.24 -18.21
C GLY A 364 -8.10 -21.46 -17.02
N ILE A 365 -8.77 -21.69 -15.89
CA ILE A 365 -8.40 -21.10 -14.58
C ILE A 365 -7.47 -22.06 -13.85
N TYR A 366 -6.39 -21.50 -13.32
CA TYR A 366 -5.40 -22.17 -12.47
C TYR A 366 -5.25 -21.43 -11.17
N ILE A 367 -4.79 -22.12 -10.13
CA ILE A 367 -4.48 -21.55 -8.83
C ILE A 367 -2.99 -21.82 -8.58
N TYR A 368 -2.23 -20.80 -8.23
CA TYR A 368 -0.89 -20.99 -7.70
C TYR A 368 -0.87 -20.69 -6.20
N LYS A 369 -0.07 -21.45 -5.48
CA LYS A 369 0.00 -21.42 -4.02
C LYS A 369 1.45 -21.37 -3.60
N LEU A 370 1.76 -20.37 -2.75
CA LEU A 370 3.01 -20.23 -2.05
C LEU A 370 2.84 -20.74 -0.61
N LYS A 371 3.72 -21.66 -0.20
CA LYS A 371 3.92 -22.03 1.19
C LYS A 371 5.33 -21.63 1.60
N ALA A 372 5.47 -20.98 2.74
CA ALA A 372 6.75 -20.61 3.30
C ALA A 372 6.67 -20.74 4.82
N ASP A 373 7.24 -21.80 5.40
CA ASP A 373 7.07 -22.20 6.81
C ASP A 373 5.58 -22.32 7.19
N HIS A 374 5.08 -21.38 8.02
CA HIS A 374 3.68 -21.33 8.47
C HIS A 374 2.78 -20.44 7.59
N PHE A 375 3.38 -19.73 6.64
CA PHE A 375 2.64 -18.88 5.70
C PHE A 375 2.10 -19.71 4.52
N GLU A 376 0.86 -19.45 4.15
CA GLU A 376 0.24 -20.01 2.95
C GLU A 376 -0.64 -18.95 2.30
N GLN A 377 -0.40 -18.67 1.03
CA GLN A 377 -1.23 -17.77 0.21
C GLN A 377 -1.46 -18.38 -1.17
N SER A 378 -2.67 -18.16 -1.73
CA SER A 378 -3.03 -18.64 -3.06
C SER A 378 -3.59 -17.50 -3.90
N ARG A 379 -3.37 -17.57 -5.22
CA ARG A 379 -3.96 -16.64 -6.18
C ARG A 379 -4.43 -17.37 -7.42
N LYS A 380 -5.41 -16.78 -8.11
CA LYS A 380 -5.98 -17.29 -9.35
C LYS A 380 -5.29 -16.67 -10.55
N MET A 381 -5.08 -17.46 -11.60
CA MET A 381 -4.58 -17.00 -12.88
C MET A 381 -5.39 -17.61 -14.04
N ILE A 382 -5.39 -16.95 -15.19
CA ILE A 382 -6.18 -17.34 -16.37
C ILE A 382 -5.25 -17.51 -17.56
N LEU A 383 -5.17 -18.74 -18.07
CA LEU A 383 -4.47 -19.06 -19.31
C LEU A 383 -5.43 -18.93 -20.48
N LEU A 384 -5.11 -18.13 -21.45
CA LEU A 384 -5.81 -17.98 -22.75
C LEU A 384 -4.91 -18.51 -23.87
N ARG A 385 -5.49 -19.21 -24.83
CA ARG A 385 -4.83 -19.60 -26.07
C ARG A 385 -5.61 -19.07 -27.26
#